data_278fcca99ee5f7e408d11d1c7116b959
#
_entry.id   278fcca99ee5f7e408d11d1c7116b959
#
_cell.length_a   1.000
_cell.length_b   1.000
_cell.length_c   1.000
_cell.angle_alpha   90.00
_cell.angle_beta   90.00
_cell.angle_gamma   90.00
#
_symmetry.space_group_name_H-M   'P 1'
#
loop_
_entity.id
_entity.type
_entity.pdbx_description
1 polymer ?
#
loop_
_entity_poly.entity_id
_entity_poly.type
_entity_poly.pdbx_seq_one_letter_code
_entity_poly.pdbx_strand_id
1 'polypeptide(L)'
;KRQIIFRIIHGVSFGMVTVGGNTVVIDIMPSSRRGEGLGYYGLTNNTAMSIGPMFGLFLHDAGVSFATIFCYAFGSCILGFLCASLVKTPYKPPVKREPISLDRFILMKGLPAGLSLLLLSIPYGMTTNYVAMYARQIGLNTQTGFFFTFMAVGMAISRIFSGKLVDRGKITQVIAAGLYLVVFSFFLLSTCVYLIQWNDTACTLLFSGIALL
;
A
#
# COMPACT_ATOMS: atom_id res chain seq x y z
N LYS A 1 2.73 -27.02 -3.32
CA LYS A 1 1.53 -27.15 -2.44
C LYS A 1 1.76 -26.52 -1.04
N ARG A 2 2.88 -26.78 -0.34
CA ARG A 2 3.15 -26.21 0.99
C ARG A 2 3.23 -24.67 0.98
N GLN A 3 3.83 -24.07 -0.03
CA GLN A 3 3.96 -22.60 -0.14
C GLN A 3 2.61 -21.88 -0.24
N ILE A 4 1.61 -22.51 -0.87
CA ILE A 4 0.25 -21.94 -0.99
C ILE A 4 -0.40 -21.86 0.39
N ILE A 5 -0.29 -22.88 1.21
CA ILE A 5 -0.85 -22.91 2.58
C ILE A 5 -0.25 -21.78 3.42
N PHE A 6 1.08 -21.62 3.41
CA PHE A 6 1.74 -20.53 4.13
C PHE A 6 1.30 -19.15 3.63
N ARG A 7 1.10 -18.98 2.33
CA ARG A 7 0.60 -17.72 1.74
C ARG A 7 -0.83 -17.42 2.18
N ILE A 8 -1.70 -18.43 2.26
CA ILE A 8 -3.09 -18.25 2.75
C ILE A 8 -3.07 -17.85 4.22
N ILE A 9 -2.32 -18.53 5.09
CA ILE A 9 -2.22 -18.21 6.51
C ILE A 9 -1.69 -16.77 6.69
N HIS A 10 -0.63 -16.40 5.97
CA HIS A 10 -0.06 -15.06 5.99
C HIS A 10 -1.10 -14.01 5.55
N GLY A 11 -1.83 -14.27 4.46
CA GLY A 11 -2.85 -13.36 3.95
C GLY A 11 -3.99 -13.13 4.95
N VAL A 12 -4.48 -14.18 5.58
CA VAL A 12 -5.51 -14.09 6.64
C VAL A 12 -4.99 -13.26 7.82
N SER A 13 -3.79 -13.56 8.31
CA SER A 13 -3.18 -12.83 9.43
C SER A 13 -3.00 -11.35 9.11
N PHE A 14 -2.49 -11.02 7.92
CA PHE A 14 -2.32 -9.65 7.47
C PHE A 14 -3.66 -8.91 7.34
N GLY A 15 -4.68 -9.58 6.80
CA GLY A 15 -6.04 -9.03 6.72
C GLY A 15 -6.61 -8.70 8.09
N MET A 16 -6.47 -9.59 9.07
CA MET A 16 -6.93 -9.36 10.45
C MET A 16 -6.25 -8.15 11.09
N VAL A 17 -4.93 -8.03 10.97
CA VAL A 17 -4.17 -6.88 11.50
C VAL A 17 -4.59 -5.58 10.83
N THR A 18 -4.76 -5.59 9.51
CA THR A 18 -5.15 -4.39 8.74
C THR A 18 -6.55 -3.91 9.12
N VAL A 19 -7.53 -4.82 9.19
CA VAL A 19 -8.90 -4.49 9.57
C VAL A 19 -8.97 -4.03 11.03
N GLY A 20 -8.32 -4.76 11.94
CA GLY A 20 -8.27 -4.42 13.36
C GLY A 20 -7.64 -3.06 13.60
N GLY A 21 -6.52 -2.77 12.96
CA GLY A 21 -5.83 -1.48 13.06
C GLY A 21 -6.67 -0.31 12.57
N ASN A 22 -7.31 -0.44 11.40
CA ASN A 22 -8.24 0.58 10.89
C ASN A 22 -9.41 0.82 11.85
N THR A 23 -9.97 -0.25 12.44
CA THR A 23 -11.06 -0.14 13.39
C THR A 23 -10.62 0.62 14.65
N VAL A 24 -9.45 0.29 15.21
CA VAL A 24 -8.91 0.99 16.38
C VAL A 24 -8.75 2.48 16.10
N VAL A 25 -8.19 2.85 14.95
CA VAL A 25 -8.00 4.26 14.56
C VAL A 25 -9.35 4.99 14.48
N ILE A 26 -10.37 4.38 13.85
CA ILE A 26 -11.73 4.96 13.76
C ILE A 26 -12.33 5.15 15.16
N ASP A 27 -12.05 4.23 16.07
CA ASP A 27 -12.63 4.22 17.42
C ASP A 27 -12.03 5.28 18.35
N ILE A 28 -10.73 5.58 18.19
CA ILE A 28 -10.03 6.59 19.01
C ILE A 28 -10.12 8.01 18.43
N MET A 29 -10.42 8.16 17.13
CA MET A 29 -10.46 9.46 16.48
C MET A 29 -11.84 10.13 16.57
N PRO A 30 -11.90 11.47 16.81
CA PRO A 30 -13.14 12.22 16.70
C PRO A 30 -13.74 12.12 15.32
N SER A 31 -15.07 12.13 15.21
CA SER A 31 -15.78 12.00 13.93
C SER A 31 -15.37 13.03 12.87
N SER A 32 -15.04 14.27 13.31
CA SER A 32 -14.61 15.36 12.44
C SER A 32 -13.20 15.22 11.86
N ARG A 33 -12.37 14.28 12.37
CA ARG A 33 -10.97 14.09 11.95
C ARG A 33 -10.64 12.64 11.61
N ARG A 34 -11.65 11.82 11.34
CA ARG A 34 -11.45 10.40 11.00
C ARG A 34 -10.70 10.20 9.70
N GLY A 35 -10.94 11.05 8.69
CA GLY A 35 -10.23 11.02 7.42
C GLY A 35 -8.73 11.33 7.59
N GLU A 36 -8.41 12.35 8.38
CA GLU A 36 -7.02 12.68 8.72
C GLU A 36 -6.34 11.53 9.48
N GLY A 37 -7.00 10.96 10.49
CA GLY A 37 -6.47 9.84 11.27
C GLY A 37 -6.21 8.59 10.43
N LEU A 38 -7.16 8.21 9.57
CA LEU A 38 -6.98 7.12 8.62
C LEU A 38 -5.88 7.43 7.59
N GLY A 39 -5.73 8.70 7.21
CA GLY A 39 -4.64 9.15 6.35
C GLY A 39 -3.27 8.90 6.99
N TYR A 40 -3.05 9.32 8.23
CA TYR A 40 -1.80 9.07 8.96
C TYR A 40 -1.54 7.59 9.21
N TYR A 41 -2.57 6.83 9.61
CA TYR A 41 -2.43 5.39 9.78
C TYR A 41 -2.11 4.67 8.45
N GLY A 42 -2.79 5.05 7.37
CA GLY A 42 -2.51 4.52 6.04
C GLY A 42 -1.12 4.92 5.53
N LEU A 43 -0.58 6.08 5.96
CA LEU A 43 0.78 6.50 5.63
C LEU A 43 1.82 5.52 6.16
N THR A 44 1.69 5.06 7.41
CA THR A 44 2.63 4.07 7.99
C THR A 44 2.61 2.75 7.22
N ASN A 45 1.42 2.28 6.85
CA ASN A 45 1.27 1.05 6.06
C ASN A 45 1.90 1.18 4.66
N ASN A 46 1.60 2.27 3.95
CA ASN A 46 2.15 2.51 2.61
C ASN A 46 3.67 2.70 2.63
N THR A 47 4.20 3.40 3.64
CA THR A 47 5.64 3.57 3.86
C THR A 47 6.32 2.21 4.06
N ALA A 48 5.73 1.33 4.88
CA ALA A 48 6.26 -0.02 5.09
C ALA A 48 6.23 -0.86 3.80
N MET A 49 5.16 -0.76 3.00
CA MET A 49 5.03 -1.47 1.71
C MET A 49 6.03 -0.98 0.66
N SER A 50 6.55 0.23 0.78
CA SER A 50 7.57 0.78 -0.10
C SER A 50 8.98 0.51 0.41
N ILE A 51 9.23 0.72 1.70
CA ILE A 51 10.53 0.49 2.33
C ILE A 51 10.88 -1.00 2.33
N GLY A 52 9.89 -1.89 2.52
CA GLY A 52 10.12 -3.34 2.56
C GLY A 52 10.84 -3.87 1.31
N PRO A 53 10.27 -3.71 0.11
CA PRO A 53 10.92 -4.12 -1.13
C PRO A 53 12.24 -3.39 -1.40
N MET A 54 12.31 -2.09 -1.12
CA MET A 54 13.54 -1.31 -1.26
C MET A 54 14.67 -1.90 -0.42
N PHE A 55 14.42 -2.09 0.88
CA PHE A 55 15.41 -2.62 1.81
C PHE A 55 15.80 -4.08 1.45
N GLY A 56 14.81 -4.90 1.07
CA GLY A 56 15.06 -6.26 0.62
C GLY A 56 15.94 -6.33 -0.62
N LEU A 57 15.71 -5.47 -1.62
CA LEU A 57 16.52 -5.39 -2.84
C LEU A 57 17.95 -4.92 -2.53
N PHE A 58 18.13 -3.87 -1.73
CA PHE A 58 19.46 -3.40 -1.36
C PHE A 58 20.28 -4.45 -0.61
N LEU A 59 19.67 -5.18 0.33
CA LEU A 59 20.34 -6.28 1.03
C LEU A 59 20.70 -7.42 0.09
N HIS A 60 19.81 -7.75 -0.85
CA HIS A 60 20.07 -8.79 -1.84
C HIS A 60 21.22 -8.40 -2.78
N ASP A 61 21.22 -7.17 -3.27
CA ASP A 61 22.28 -6.64 -4.16
C ASP A 61 23.63 -6.53 -3.41
N ALA A 62 23.60 -6.34 -2.09
CA ALA A 62 24.78 -6.41 -1.23
C ALA A 62 25.26 -7.85 -0.93
N GLY A 63 24.65 -8.88 -1.53
CA GLY A 63 25.04 -10.27 -1.37
C GLY A 63 24.55 -10.94 -0.08
N VAL A 64 23.60 -10.33 0.66
CA VAL A 64 23.03 -10.92 1.87
C VAL A 64 22.12 -12.10 1.52
N SER A 65 22.23 -13.21 2.26
CA SER A 65 21.41 -14.39 2.01
C SER A 65 19.93 -14.15 2.27
N PHE A 66 19.05 -14.80 1.51
CA PHE A 66 17.59 -14.71 1.73
C PHE A 66 17.19 -15.12 3.16
N ALA A 67 17.87 -16.11 3.75
CA ALA A 67 17.61 -16.52 5.12
C ALA A 67 17.80 -15.35 6.11
N THR A 68 18.88 -14.60 5.97
CA THR A 68 19.18 -13.42 6.80
C THR A 68 18.14 -12.30 6.56
N ILE A 69 17.76 -12.05 5.32
CA ILE A 69 16.72 -11.06 4.98
C ILE A 69 15.39 -11.43 5.67
N PHE A 70 14.99 -12.70 5.65
CA PHE A 70 13.78 -13.16 6.33
C PHE A 70 13.90 -13.11 7.86
N CYS A 71 15.12 -13.28 8.44
CA CYS A 71 15.34 -13.06 9.86
C CYS A 71 15.12 -11.60 10.25
N TYR A 72 15.56 -10.64 9.46
CA TYR A 72 15.26 -9.21 9.69
C TYR A 72 13.74 -8.92 9.62
N ALA A 73 13.05 -9.49 8.63
CA ALA A 73 11.61 -9.37 8.52
C ALA A 73 10.89 -9.96 9.74
N PHE A 74 11.35 -11.12 10.25
CA PHE A 74 10.81 -11.74 11.46
C PHE A 74 11.04 -10.87 12.70
N GLY A 75 12.22 -10.29 12.85
CA GLY A 75 12.53 -9.34 13.92
C GLY A 75 11.60 -8.12 13.89
N SER A 76 11.30 -7.59 12.70
CA SER A 76 10.34 -6.49 12.53
C SER A 76 8.93 -6.90 12.98
N CYS A 77 8.51 -8.14 12.69
CA CYS A 77 7.20 -8.65 13.13
C CYS A 77 7.12 -8.75 14.66
N ILE A 78 8.21 -9.20 15.34
CA ILE A 78 8.25 -9.25 16.80
C ILE A 78 8.13 -7.84 17.39
N LEU A 79 8.89 -6.87 16.86
CA LEU A 79 8.77 -5.48 17.31
C LEU A 79 7.36 -4.92 17.09
N GLY A 80 6.75 -5.19 15.94
CA GLY A 80 5.36 -4.81 15.66
C GLY A 80 4.37 -5.43 16.66
N PHE A 81 4.54 -6.70 17.00
CA PHE A 81 3.72 -7.38 18.00
C PHE A 81 3.88 -6.74 19.40
N LEU A 82 5.11 -6.44 19.82
CA LEU A 82 5.35 -5.76 21.08
C LEU A 82 4.70 -4.38 21.12
N CYS A 83 4.85 -3.58 20.05
CA CYS A 83 4.19 -2.27 19.94
C CYS A 83 2.66 -2.41 20.00
N ALA A 84 2.10 -3.38 19.30
CA ALA A 84 0.65 -3.61 19.29
C ALA A 84 0.11 -4.01 20.68
N SER A 85 0.87 -4.77 21.46
CA SER A 85 0.51 -5.17 22.82
C SER A 85 0.43 -3.99 23.81
N LEU A 86 1.12 -2.88 23.50
CA LEU A 86 1.09 -1.66 24.31
C LEU A 86 -0.10 -0.74 23.99
N VAL A 87 -0.83 -1.01 22.92
CA VAL A 87 -1.98 -0.17 22.50
C VAL A 87 -3.16 -0.42 23.45
N LYS A 88 -3.58 0.63 24.15
CA LYS A 88 -4.77 0.61 24.99
C LYS A 88 -5.97 1.04 24.15
N THR A 89 -6.91 0.12 23.93
CA THR A 89 -8.17 0.43 23.25
C THR A 89 -9.23 0.82 24.27
N PRO A 90 -10.10 1.81 24.00
CA PRO A 90 -11.23 2.12 24.86
C PRO A 90 -12.18 0.91 24.94
N TYR A 91 -12.62 0.61 26.16
CA TYR A 91 -13.58 -0.48 26.38
C TYR A 91 -14.89 -0.14 25.67
N LYS A 92 -15.33 -1.01 24.77
CA LYS A 92 -16.66 -0.98 24.18
C LYS A 92 -17.49 -2.12 24.76
N PRO A 93 -18.68 -1.85 25.30
CA PRO A 93 -19.56 -2.91 25.77
C PRO A 93 -19.91 -3.82 24.58
N PRO A 94 -20.05 -5.14 24.82
CA PRO A 94 -20.40 -6.08 23.77
C PRO A 94 -21.76 -5.71 23.18
N VAL A 95 -21.80 -5.49 21.87
CA VAL A 95 -23.05 -5.25 21.14
C VAL A 95 -23.86 -6.52 21.16
N LYS A 96 -25.18 -6.40 21.45
CA LYS A 96 -26.11 -7.54 21.39
C LYS A 96 -25.93 -8.28 20.08
N ARG A 97 -25.74 -9.60 20.16
CA ARG A 97 -25.61 -10.45 18.97
C ARG A 97 -26.93 -10.44 18.21
N GLU A 98 -27.01 -9.71 17.16
CA GLU A 98 -28.10 -9.82 16.20
C GLU A 98 -27.96 -11.11 15.37
N PRO A 99 -29.09 -11.68 14.90
CA PRO A 99 -29.06 -12.90 14.10
C PRO A 99 -28.15 -12.73 12.87
N ILE A 100 -27.50 -13.81 12.49
CA ILE A 100 -26.58 -13.83 11.33
C ILE A 100 -27.41 -13.61 10.07
N SER A 101 -27.26 -12.45 9.44
CA SER A 101 -27.85 -12.13 8.14
C SER A 101 -26.76 -12.02 7.07
N LEU A 102 -27.09 -12.31 5.81
CA LEU A 102 -26.15 -12.14 4.67
C LEU A 102 -25.69 -10.68 4.54
N ASP A 103 -26.53 -9.72 4.90
CA ASP A 103 -26.22 -8.29 4.88
C ASP A 103 -25.08 -7.90 5.85
N ARG A 104 -24.81 -8.76 6.84
CA ARG A 104 -23.69 -8.59 7.78
C ARG A 104 -22.34 -8.98 7.17
N PHE A 105 -22.34 -9.87 6.18
CA PHE A 105 -21.12 -10.30 5.45
C PHE A 105 -20.88 -9.49 4.20
N ILE A 106 -21.93 -9.07 3.52
CA ILE A 106 -21.85 -8.32 2.26
C ILE A 106 -22.70 -7.06 2.38
N LEU A 107 -22.06 -5.93 2.69
CA LEU A 107 -22.72 -4.64 2.71
C LEU A 107 -23.04 -4.20 1.27
N MET A 108 -24.25 -4.50 0.78
CA MET A 108 -24.66 -4.21 -0.60
C MET A 108 -24.48 -2.72 -0.98
N LYS A 109 -24.72 -1.82 -0.03
CA LYS A 109 -24.49 -0.37 -0.21
C LYS A 109 -23.01 -0.01 -0.40
N GLY A 110 -22.10 -0.83 0.13
CA GLY A 110 -20.65 -0.66 -0.02
C GLY A 110 -20.06 -1.31 -1.28
N LEU A 111 -20.83 -2.13 -1.98
CA LEU A 111 -20.36 -2.89 -3.14
C LEU A 111 -19.75 -2.03 -4.24
N PRO A 112 -20.33 -0.89 -4.67
CA PRO A 112 -19.73 -0.04 -5.70
C PRO A 112 -18.35 0.52 -5.27
N ALA A 113 -18.22 0.95 -4.00
CA ALA A 113 -16.95 1.43 -3.47
C ALA A 113 -15.91 0.30 -3.37
N GLY A 114 -16.35 -0.89 -2.93
CA GLY A 114 -15.49 -2.08 -2.89
C GLY A 114 -15.00 -2.51 -4.27
N LEU A 115 -15.87 -2.46 -5.28
CA LEU A 115 -15.51 -2.78 -6.67
C LEU A 115 -14.50 -1.76 -7.24
N SER A 116 -14.70 -0.47 -6.98
CA SER A 116 -13.75 0.57 -7.37
C SER A 116 -12.37 0.32 -6.75
N LEU A 117 -12.31 0.00 -5.46
CA LEU A 117 -11.08 -0.32 -4.77
C LEU A 117 -10.43 -1.60 -5.33
N LEU A 118 -11.21 -2.63 -5.63
CA LEU A 118 -10.73 -3.86 -6.26
C LEU A 118 -10.03 -3.56 -7.59
N LEU A 119 -10.68 -2.81 -8.46
CA LEU A 119 -10.15 -2.45 -9.78
C LEU A 119 -8.87 -1.61 -9.68
N LEU A 120 -8.78 -0.70 -8.69
CA LEU A 120 -7.57 0.08 -8.42
C LEU A 120 -6.42 -0.75 -7.81
N SER A 121 -6.75 -1.79 -7.06
CA SER A 121 -5.76 -2.65 -6.43
C SER A 121 -5.05 -3.57 -7.43
N ILE A 122 -5.66 -3.86 -8.58
CA ILE A 122 -5.04 -4.67 -9.64
C ILE A 122 -3.78 -3.98 -10.19
N PRO A 123 -3.83 -2.74 -10.74
CA PRO A 123 -2.63 -2.03 -11.20
C PRO A 123 -1.59 -1.84 -10.09
N TYR A 124 -2.01 -1.52 -8.88
CA TYR A 124 -1.11 -1.41 -7.74
C TYR A 124 -0.36 -2.72 -7.47
N GLY A 125 -1.07 -3.85 -7.45
CA GLY A 125 -0.45 -5.17 -7.29
C GLY A 125 0.49 -5.54 -8.44
N MET A 126 0.16 -5.16 -9.67
CA MET A 126 1.06 -5.32 -10.82
C MET A 126 2.34 -4.51 -10.66
N THR A 127 2.24 -3.23 -10.29
CA THR A 127 3.40 -2.36 -10.08
C THR A 127 4.31 -2.90 -9.00
N THR A 128 3.79 -3.23 -7.82
CA THR A 128 4.61 -3.70 -6.68
C THR A 128 5.33 -5.02 -6.95
N ASN A 129 4.75 -5.90 -7.78
CA ASN A 129 5.34 -7.21 -8.05
C ASN A 129 6.23 -7.23 -9.30
N TYR A 130 5.89 -6.45 -10.33
CA TYR A 130 6.51 -6.61 -11.64
C TYR A 130 7.38 -5.42 -12.07
N VAL A 131 7.30 -4.26 -11.41
CA VAL A 131 8.08 -3.07 -11.80
C VAL A 131 9.59 -3.33 -11.78
N ALA A 132 10.08 -4.12 -10.81
CA ALA A 132 11.48 -4.48 -10.73
C ALA A 132 11.93 -5.38 -11.91
N MET A 133 11.07 -6.31 -12.32
CA MET A 133 11.34 -7.16 -13.49
C MET A 133 11.29 -6.34 -14.77
N TYR A 134 10.30 -5.46 -14.90
CA TYR A 134 10.16 -4.56 -16.02
C TYR A 134 11.39 -3.64 -16.19
N ALA A 135 11.84 -3.02 -15.10
CA ALA A 135 13.04 -2.16 -15.11
C ALA A 135 14.28 -2.92 -15.61
N ARG A 136 14.48 -4.16 -15.14
CA ARG A 136 15.58 -5.03 -15.61
C ARG A 136 15.45 -5.37 -17.10
N GLN A 137 14.25 -5.66 -17.56
CA GLN A 137 13.98 -6.01 -18.96
C GLN A 137 14.28 -4.85 -19.91
N ILE A 138 14.02 -3.60 -19.50
CA ILE A 138 14.33 -2.41 -20.29
C ILE A 138 15.75 -1.87 -20.05
N GLY A 139 16.60 -2.57 -19.28
CA GLY A 139 18.01 -2.22 -19.07
C GLY A 139 18.31 -1.27 -17.90
N LEU A 140 17.32 -0.89 -17.09
CA LEU A 140 17.46 0.01 -15.92
C LEU A 140 17.90 -0.77 -14.66
N ASN A 141 19.06 -1.43 -14.70
CA ASN A 141 19.47 -2.39 -13.65
C ASN A 141 19.83 -1.74 -12.31
N THR A 142 20.26 -0.48 -12.28
CA THR A 142 20.83 0.16 -11.09
C THR A 142 19.84 0.97 -10.25
N GLN A 143 18.61 1.18 -10.70
CA GLN A 143 17.73 2.17 -10.09
C GLN A 143 16.40 1.66 -9.58
N THR A 144 16.18 0.34 -9.59
CA THR A 144 14.88 -0.25 -9.20
C THR A 144 14.52 0.02 -7.74
N GLY A 145 15.51 0.07 -6.84
CA GLY A 145 15.30 0.40 -5.42
C GLY A 145 14.75 1.83 -5.22
N PHE A 146 15.26 2.78 -6.00
CA PHE A 146 14.81 4.18 -5.94
C PHE A 146 13.36 4.38 -6.38
N PHE A 147 12.84 3.53 -7.28
CA PHE A 147 11.43 3.56 -7.65
C PHE A 147 10.54 3.44 -6.42
N PHE A 148 10.80 2.49 -5.53
CA PHE A 148 10.04 2.32 -4.30
C PHE A 148 10.20 3.49 -3.32
N THR A 149 11.37 4.13 -3.30
CA THR A 149 11.60 5.34 -2.50
C THR A 149 10.73 6.50 -2.99
N PHE A 150 10.71 6.77 -4.30
CA PHE A 150 9.85 7.82 -4.87
C PHE A 150 8.36 7.49 -4.69
N MET A 151 7.98 6.22 -4.85
CA MET A 151 6.61 5.77 -4.57
C MET A 151 6.22 6.03 -3.10
N ALA A 152 7.11 5.80 -2.14
CA ALA A 152 6.87 6.11 -0.73
C ALA A 152 6.63 7.61 -0.51
N VAL A 153 7.45 8.45 -1.12
CA VAL A 153 7.31 9.92 -1.04
C VAL A 153 5.99 10.39 -1.66
N GLY A 154 5.65 9.90 -2.85
CA GLY A 154 4.37 10.22 -3.52
C GLY A 154 3.16 9.82 -2.67
N MET A 155 3.16 8.61 -2.13
CA MET A 155 2.10 8.13 -1.23
C MET A 155 2.02 8.96 0.06
N ALA A 156 3.16 9.38 0.63
CA ALA A 156 3.19 10.23 1.82
C ALA A 156 2.53 11.59 1.54
N ILE A 157 2.93 12.24 0.46
CA ILE A 157 2.36 13.53 0.02
C ILE A 157 0.85 13.38 -0.21
N SER A 158 0.45 12.40 -0.99
CA SER A 158 -0.95 12.09 -1.29
C SER A 158 -1.80 11.92 -0.01
N ARG A 159 -1.31 11.16 0.97
CA ARG A 159 -2.04 10.89 2.22
C ARG A 159 -2.25 12.14 3.08
N ILE A 160 -1.24 13.01 3.17
CA ILE A 160 -1.34 14.26 3.95
C ILE A 160 -2.42 15.19 3.37
N PHE A 161 -2.48 15.31 2.05
CA PHE A 161 -3.44 16.20 1.40
C PHE A 161 -4.84 15.57 1.28
N SER A 162 -4.93 14.29 0.90
CA SER A 162 -6.21 13.62 0.69
C SER A 162 -7.02 13.51 1.98
N GLY A 163 -6.40 13.20 3.13
CA GLY A 163 -7.10 13.09 4.40
C GLY A 163 -7.86 14.37 4.78
N LYS A 164 -7.20 15.53 4.64
CA LYS A 164 -7.81 16.83 4.90
C LYS A 164 -8.95 17.20 3.93
N LEU A 165 -8.81 16.80 2.67
CA LEU A 165 -9.84 17.01 1.64
C LEU A 165 -11.07 16.13 1.88
N VAL A 166 -10.86 14.90 2.33
CA VAL A 166 -11.92 13.97 2.69
C VAL A 166 -12.73 14.50 3.87
N ASP A 167 -12.09 15.00 4.93
CA ASP A 167 -12.76 15.59 6.09
C ASP A 167 -13.56 16.87 5.72
N ARG A 168 -13.18 17.55 4.62
CA ARG A 168 -13.94 18.67 4.04
C ARG A 168 -15.10 18.24 3.13
N GLY A 169 -15.42 16.94 3.07
CA GLY A 169 -16.51 16.40 2.27
C GLY A 169 -16.21 16.24 0.77
N LYS A 170 -14.96 16.44 0.33
CA LYS A 170 -14.57 16.36 -1.10
C LYS A 170 -14.14 14.96 -1.53
N ILE A 171 -14.77 13.92 -0.99
CA ILE A 171 -14.40 12.50 -1.18
C ILE A 171 -14.36 12.13 -2.68
N THR A 172 -15.42 12.46 -3.42
CA THR A 172 -15.53 12.11 -4.84
C THR A 172 -14.45 12.77 -5.69
N GLN A 173 -14.09 14.02 -5.37
CA GLN A 173 -13.03 14.74 -6.08
C GLN A 173 -11.66 14.11 -5.84
N VAL A 174 -11.38 13.67 -4.61
CA VAL A 174 -10.12 12.97 -4.27
C VAL A 174 -10.03 11.64 -5.01
N ILE A 175 -11.12 10.87 -5.04
CA ILE A 175 -11.17 9.60 -5.79
C ILE A 175 -10.95 9.84 -7.29
N ALA A 176 -11.64 10.82 -7.87
CA ALA A 176 -11.50 11.13 -9.30
C ALA A 176 -10.07 11.58 -9.64
N ALA A 177 -9.47 12.46 -8.83
CA ALA A 177 -8.09 12.89 -9.01
C ALA A 177 -7.11 11.70 -8.95
N GLY A 178 -7.28 10.80 -7.97
CA GLY A 178 -6.46 9.58 -7.87
C GLY A 178 -6.60 8.68 -9.10
N LEU A 179 -7.82 8.48 -9.60
CA LEU A 179 -8.06 7.70 -10.82
C LEU A 179 -7.34 8.29 -12.05
N TYR A 180 -7.42 9.61 -12.24
CA TYR A 180 -6.71 10.28 -13.35
C TYR A 180 -5.20 10.10 -13.23
N LEU A 181 -4.64 10.26 -12.03
CA LEU A 181 -3.20 10.08 -11.81
C LEU A 181 -2.75 8.64 -12.08
N VAL A 182 -3.52 7.63 -11.65
CA VAL A 182 -3.21 6.21 -11.93
C VAL A 182 -3.23 5.93 -13.43
N VAL A 183 -4.27 6.36 -14.15
CA VAL A 183 -4.34 6.16 -15.61
C VAL A 183 -3.18 6.85 -16.31
N PHE A 184 -2.87 8.08 -15.91
CA PHE A 184 -1.76 8.84 -16.48
C PHE A 184 -0.41 8.19 -16.20
N SER A 185 -0.17 7.70 -14.97
CA SER A 185 1.09 7.03 -14.62
C SER A 185 1.30 5.73 -15.41
N PHE A 186 0.25 4.92 -15.59
CA PHE A 186 0.33 3.71 -16.42
C PHE A 186 0.53 4.02 -17.90
N PHE A 187 -0.07 5.07 -18.40
CA PHE A 187 0.19 5.57 -19.76
C PHE A 187 1.65 5.95 -19.91
N LEU A 188 2.21 6.71 -18.98
CA LEU A 188 3.65 7.07 -19.00
C LEU A 188 4.54 5.83 -18.89
N LEU A 189 4.19 4.88 -18.02
CA LEU A 189 4.96 3.64 -17.85
C LEU A 189 5.00 2.83 -19.16
N SER A 190 3.90 2.78 -19.90
CA SER A 190 3.84 2.10 -21.20
C SER A 190 4.70 2.79 -22.27
N THR A 191 4.90 4.09 -22.16
CA THR A 191 5.75 4.86 -23.12
C THR A 191 7.24 4.73 -22.82
N CYS A 192 7.65 4.29 -21.63
CA CYS A 192 9.06 4.10 -21.26
C CYS A 192 9.81 3.16 -22.23
N VAL A 193 9.14 2.11 -22.73
CA VAL A 193 9.74 1.16 -23.69
C VAL A 193 10.19 1.85 -24.99
N TYR A 194 9.44 2.84 -25.44
CA TYR A 194 9.76 3.59 -26.65
C TYR A 194 10.82 4.67 -26.40
N LEU A 195 10.80 5.30 -25.22
CA LEU A 195 11.71 6.37 -24.86
C LEU A 195 13.14 5.88 -24.59
N ILE A 196 13.32 4.66 -24.09
CA ILE A 196 14.64 4.10 -23.81
C ILE A 196 15.48 3.96 -25.07
N GLN A 197 14.84 3.76 -26.23
CA GLN A 197 15.53 3.68 -27.52
C GLN A 197 16.10 5.05 -27.98
N TRP A 198 15.59 6.15 -27.41
CA TRP A 198 15.99 7.50 -27.77
C TRP A 198 16.95 8.15 -26.78
N ASN A 199 16.69 7.97 -25.46
CA ASN A 199 17.52 8.57 -24.42
C ASN A 199 17.34 7.84 -23.08
N ASP A 200 18.39 7.16 -22.62
CA ASP A 200 18.43 6.40 -21.36
C ASP A 200 18.19 7.28 -20.13
N THR A 201 18.78 8.47 -20.10
CA THR A 201 18.62 9.43 -18.99
C THR A 201 17.17 9.93 -18.87
N ALA A 202 16.53 10.23 -20.00
CA ALA A 202 15.13 10.68 -20.02
C ALA A 202 14.20 9.58 -19.55
N CYS A 203 14.44 8.32 -19.94
CA CYS A 203 13.67 7.17 -19.47
C CYS A 203 13.83 6.95 -17.97
N THR A 204 15.03 7.08 -17.44
CA THR A 204 15.32 6.96 -16.01
C THR A 204 14.60 8.03 -15.19
N LEU A 205 14.63 9.28 -15.63
CA LEU A 205 13.94 10.40 -14.98
C LEU A 205 12.42 10.22 -15.03
N LEU A 206 11.89 9.78 -16.17
CA LEU A 206 10.47 9.50 -16.34
C LEU A 206 10.01 8.34 -15.45
N PHE A 207 10.77 7.24 -15.42
CA PHE A 207 10.50 6.08 -14.59
C PHE A 207 10.46 6.43 -13.10
N SER A 208 11.42 7.24 -12.63
CA SER A 208 11.45 7.73 -11.26
C SER A 208 10.31 8.71 -10.98
N GLY A 209 9.96 9.58 -11.93
CA GLY A 209 8.85 10.52 -11.82
C GLY A 209 7.47 9.84 -11.74
N ILE A 210 7.28 8.73 -12.47
CA ILE A 210 6.04 7.93 -12.42
C ILE A 210 5.80 7.36 -11.02
N ALA A 211 6.86 7.02 -10.30
CA ALA A 211 6.76 6.49 -8.94
C ALA A 211 6.22 7.52 -7.93
N LEU A 212 6.31 8.84 -8.25
CA LEU A 212 5.74 9.91 -7.42
C LEU A 212 4.23 10.11 -7.63
N LEU A 213 3.70 9.69 -8.77
CA LEU A 213 2.27 9.80 -9.13
C LEU A 213 1.45 8.69 -8.52
#